data_60f3b45f604c5a8fc8f304ee962e65ab
#
_entry.id   60f3b45f604c5a8fc8f304ee962e65ab
#
_cell.length_a   1.000
_cell.length_b   1.000
_cell.length_c   1.000
_cell.angle_alpha   90.00
_cell.angle_beta   90.00
_cell.angle_gamma   90.00
#
_symmetry.space_group_name_H-M   'P 1'
#
loop_
_entity.id
_entity.type
_entity.pdbx_description
1 polymer ?
#
loop_
_entity_poly.entity_id
_entity_poly.type
_entity_poly.pdbx_seq_one_letter_code
_entity_poly.pdbx_strand_id
1 'polypeptide(L)'
;MFAWKDVDFSPQKVDTRKLEKLANKIVSVSKRPWTIMEVCAGQTRTMLEHKLDQIIPDNINLVHGPGCAICATPLSKIDKAIEIAQQDDVVFCCSGELLRLKGSRVDLLEIKAGGADVRVVPSPLDCLALARKEPDKKFVFFTIGFETKAELNALSVWQAR
;
A
#
# COMPACT_ATOMS: atom_id res chain seq x y z
N MET A 1 7.01 -17.70 -10.97
CA MET A 1 6.68 -16.25 -11.01
C MET A 1 5.39 -16.06 -10.24
N PHE A 2 5.44 -15.46 -9.06
CA PHE A 2 4.27 -15.27 -8.20
C PHE A 2 3.37 -14.19 -8.81
N ALA A 3 2.14 -14.55 -9.17
CA ALA A 3 1.20 -13.61 -9.77
C ALA A 3 0.29 -13.02 -8.67
N TRP A 4 0.44 -11.75 -8.36
CA TRP A 4 -0.36 -11.01 -7.37
C TRP A 4 -1.87 -11.06 -7.63
N LYS A 5 -2.29 -11.35 -8.87
CA LYS A 5 -3.71 -11.50 -9.26
C LYS A 5 -4.42 -12.69 -8.62
N ASP A 6 -3.64 -13.65 -8.09
CA ASP A 6 -4.18 -14.88 -7.48
C ASP A 6 -4.24 -14.75 -5.95
N VAL A 7 -3.89 -13.57 -5.38
CA VAL A 7 -3.99 -13.31 -3.95
C VAL A 7 -5.38 -12.78 -3.65
N ASP A 8 -6.18 -13.61 -3.00
CA ASP A 8 -7.47 -13.21 -2.44
C ASP A 8 -7.26 -12.37 -1.18
N PHE A 9 -7.53 -11.08 -1.26
CA PHE A 9 -7.48 -10.13 -0.14
C PHE A 9 -8.81 -10.02 0.62
N SER A 10 -9.81 -10.83 0.28
CA SER A 10 -11.05 -10.88 1.06
C SER A 10 -10.75 -11.41 2.47
N PRO A 11 -11.49 -10.96 3.51
CA PRO A 11 -11.34 -11.51 4.86
C PRO A 11 -11.70 -12.99 4.83
N GLN A 12 -10.67 -13.83 4.71
CA GLN A 12 -10.86 -15.28 4.71
C GLN A 12 -11.40 -15.71 6.06
N LYS A 13 -12.44 -16.50 6.07
CA LYS A 13 -12.86 -17.21 7.29
C LYS A 13 -11.70 -18.08 7.74
N VAL A 14 -11.05 -17.67 8.82
CA VAL A 14 -9.94 -18.42 9.38
C VAL A 14 -10.47 -19.74 9.93
N ASP A 15 -9.94 -20.84 9.44
CA ASP A 15 -10.18 -22.15 10.01
C ASP A 15 -9.48 -22.25 11.38
N THR A 16 -10.25 -22.09 12.44
CA THR A 16 -9.75 -22.09 13.82
C THR A 16 -9.00 -23.40 14.16
N ARG A 17 -9.42 -24.54 13.61
CA ARG A 17 -8.72 -25.83 13.82
C ARG A 17 -7.35 -25.82 13.17
N LYS A 18 -7.21 -25.22 12.01
CA LYS A 18 -5.92 -25.07 11.32
C LYS A 18 -5.02 -24.13 12.08
N LEU A 19 -5.57 -23.03 12.62
CA LEU A 19 -4.86 -22.07 13.44
C LEU A 19 -4.30 -22.73 14.71
N GLU A 20 -5.13 -23.46 15.45
CA GLU A 20 -4.71 -24.21 16.65
C GLU A 20 -3.61 -25.24 16.35
N LYS A 21 -3.72 -25.99 15.25
CA LYS A 21 -2.68 -26.94 14.83
C LYS A 21 -1.35 -26.24 14.54
N LEU A 22 -1.39 -25.08 13.89
CA LEU A 22 -0.17 -24.30 13.60
C LEU A 22 0.43 -23.73 14.89
N ALA A 23 -0.37 -23.21 15.81
CA ALA A 23 0.07 -22.71 17.10
C ALA A 23 0.76 -23.84 17.91
N ASN A 24 0.14 -25.00 18.02
CA ASN A 24 0.73 -26.16 18.69
C ASN A 24 2.06 -26.60 18.05
N LYS A 25 2.15 -26.53 16.71
CA LYS A 25 3.40 -26.80 16.01
C LYS A 25 4.47 -25.77 16.35
N ILE A 26 4.12 -24.48 16.40
CA ILE A 26 5.03 -23.41 16.81
C ILE A 26 5.56 -23.68 18.22
N VAL A 27 4.69 -23.98 19.19
CA VAL A 27 5.07 -24.35 20.56
C VAL A 27 6.05 -25.52 20.56
N SER A 28 5.81 -26.56 19.77
CA SER A 28 6.65 -27.75 19.74
C SER A 28 8.06 -27.50 19.19
N VAL A 29 8.23 -26.56 18.26
CA VAL A 29 9.52 -26.27 17.60
C VAL A 29 10.27 -25.09 18.21
N SER A 30 9.58 -24.17 18.88
CA SER A 30 10.17 -22.97 19.51
C SER A 30 10.82 -23.32 20.84
N LYS A 31 12.13 -23.61 20.82
CA LYS A 31 12.91 -24.02 22.01
C LYS A 31 13.64 -22.88 22.72
N ARG A 32 13.61 -21.69 22.17
CA ARG A 32 14.27 -20.48 22.69
C ARG A 32 13.36 -19.26 22.57
N PRO A 33 13.60 -18.19 23.33
CA PRO A 33 12.87 -16.92 23.16
C PRO A 33 13.13 -16.32 21.78
N TRP A 34 12.07 -15.75 21.20
CA TRP A 34 12.11 -15.01 19.94
C TRP A 34 11.45 -13.66 20.11
N THR A 35 12.03 -12.63 19.51
CA THR A 35 11.33 -11.36 19.25
C THR A 35 11.18 -11.22 17.75
N ILE A 36 9.96 -11.17 17.27
CA ILE A 36 9.62 -11.07 15.86
C ILE A 36 8.93 -9.73 15.62
N MET A 37 9.53 -8.90 14.77
CA MET A 37 8.93 -7.62 14.36
C MET A 37 8.22 -7.81 13.03
N GLU A 38 6.94 -7.51 13.01
CA GLU A 38 6.21 -7.36 11.74
C GLU A 38 6.36 -5.93 11.22
N VAL A 39 6.32 -5.76 9.89
CA VAL A 39 6.56 -4.48 9.22
C VAL A 39 5.43 -4.11 8.24
N CYS A 40 4.23 -4.58 8.50
CA CYS A 40 3.07 -4.34 7.63
C CYS A 40 1.80 -4.08 8.45
N ALA A 41 1.20 -2.89 8.32
CA ALA A 41 -0.05 -2.55 9.03
C ALA A 41 -1.20 -3.54 8.77
N GLY A 42 -1.23 -4.19 7.59
CA GLY A 42 -2.17 -5.28 7.30
C GLY A 42 -1.93 -6.51 8.18
N GLN A 43 -0.68 -6.85 8.46
CA GLN A 43 -0.33 -7.94 9.39
C GLN A 43 -0.70 -7.58 10.82
N THR A 44 -0.39 -6.36 11.28
CA THR A 44 -0.83 -5.86 12.60
C THR A 44 -2.34 -6.02 12.77
N ARG A 45 -3.11 -5.57 11.79
CA ARG A 45 -4.56 -5.68 11.80
C ARG A 45 -5.01 -7.14 11.90
N THR A 46 -4.48 -8.04 11.09
CA THR A 46 -4.79 -9.47 11.11
C THR A 46 -4.45 -10.09 12.47
N MET A 47 -3.31 -9.73 13.05
CA MET A 47 -2.92 -10.20 14.38
C MET A 47 -3.93 -9.79 15.45
N LEU A 48 -4.40 -8.54 15.43
CA LEU A 48 -5.38 -8.02 16.38
C LEU A 48 -6.76 -8.65 16.18
N GLU A 49 -7.23 -8.74 14.92
CA GLU A 49 -8.54 -9.31 14.58
C GLU A 49 -8.66 -10.78 15.00
N HIS A 50 -7.58 -11.55 14.89
CA HIS A 50 -7.54 -12.97 15.22
C HIS A 50 -6.93 -13.27 16.59
N LYS A 51 -6.60 -12.24 17.37
CA LYS A 51 -6.01 -12.36 18.71
C LYS A 51 -4.81 -13.31 18.74
N LEU A 52 -3.91 -13.15 17.78
CA LEU A 52 -2.75 -14.04 17.65
C LEU A 52 -1.81 -13.97 18.86
N ASP A 53 -1.78 -12.84 19.54
CA ASP A 53 -1.09 -12.62 20.81
C ASP A 53 -1.52 -13.60 21.92
N GLN A 54 -2.79 -14.07 21.87
CA GLN A 54 -3.32 -15.05 22.82
C GLN A 54 -3.09 -16.51 22.43
N ILE A 55 -2.64 -16.75 21.20
CA ILE A 55 -2.49 -18.09 20.62
C ILE A 55 -1.01 -18.48 20.51
N ILE A 56 -0.16 -17.48 20.28
CA ILE A 56 1.29 -17.67 20.17
C ILE A 56 1.88 -17.94 21.56
N PRO A 57 2.86 -18.85 21.70
CA PRO A 57 3.43 -19.19 22.99
C PRO A 57 4.22 -18.02 23.60
N ASP A 58 4.25 -17.92 24.92
CA ASP A 58 4.84 -16.82 25.71
C ASP A 58 6.34 -16.57 25.42
N ASN A 59 7.04 -17.55 24.89
CA ASN A 59 8.42 -17.38 24.49
C ASN A 59 8.60 -16.69 23.14
N ILE A 60 7.52 -16.30 22.46
CA ILE A 60 7.54 -15.49 21.23
C ILE A 60 6.95 -14.13 21.51
N ASN A 61 7.78 -13.10 21.50
CA ASN A 61 7.35 -11.71 21.62
C ASN A 61 7.13 -11.13 20.23
N LEU A 62 5.90 -10.70 19.95
CA LEU A 62 5.54 -9.99 18.72
C LEU A 62 5.65 -8.49 18.94
N VAL A 63 6.41 -7.79 18.12
CA VAL A 63 6.54 -6.33 18.15
C VAL A 63 6.09 -5.75 16.83
N HIS A 64 5.43 -4.60 16.90
CA HIS A 64 4.96 -3.87 15.72
C HIS A 64 6.04 -2.92 15.23
N GLY A 65 6.43 -3.07 13.98
CA GLY A 65 7.36 -2.19 13.30
C GLY A 65 6.66 -0.97 12.66
N PRO A 66 7.39 -0.17 11.88
CA PRO A 66 6.90 1.09 11.31
C PRO A 66 5.78 0.90 10.27
N GLY A 67 5.52 -0.33 9.84
CA GLY A 67 4.52 -0.64 8.83
C GLY A 67 4.90 -0.21 7.42
N CYS A 68 3.93 -0.36 6.51
CA CYS A 68 4.03 0.04 5.11
C CYS A 68 3.23 1.33 4.90
N ALA A 69 3.82 2.36 4.28
CA ALA A 69 3.16 3.64 4.02
C ALA A 69 1.85 3.46 3.22
N ILE A 70 1.83 2.56 2.25
CA ILE A 70 0.63 2.24 1.46
C ILE A 70 -0.45 1.64 2.35
N CYS A 71 -0.10 0.65 3.19
CA CYS A 71 -1.04 -0.01 4.09
C CYS A 71 -1.60 0.92 5.19
N ALA A 72 -0.84 1.95 5.56
CA ALA A 72 -1.24 2.95 6.53
C ALA A 72 -2.08 4.09 5.92
N THR A 73 -2.16 4.18 4.58
CA THR A 73 -2.92 5.22 3.89
C THR A 73 -4.42 4.97 4.05
N PRO A 74 -5.20 5.94 4.58
CA PRO A 74 -6.64 5.80 4.70
C PRO A 74 -7.32 5.59 3.34
N LEU A 75 -8.30 4.67 3.28
CA LEU A 75 -9.04 4.35 2.07
C LEU A 75 -9.67 5.60 1.42
N SER A 76 -10.16 6.55 2.23
CA SER A 76 -10.72 7.82 1.76
C SER A 76 -9.71 8.68 0.98
N LYS A 77 -8.41 8.56 1.25
CA LYS A 77 -7.37 9.25 0.48
C LYS A 77 -7.11 8.59 -0.87
N ILE A 78 -7.25 7.27 -0.92
CA ILE A 78 -7.15 6.49 -2.16
C ILE A 78 -8.35 6.80 -3.06
N ASP A 79 -9.57 6.78 -2.49
CA ASP A 79 -10.79 7.14 -3.22
C ASP A 79 -10.71 8.56 -3.79
N LYS A 80 -10.20 9.51 -3.00
CA LYS A 80 -10.00 10.89 -3.46
C LYS A 80 -8.99 10.99 -4.61
N ALA A 81 -7.91 10.22 -4.56
CA ALA A 81 -6.93 10.15 -5.65
C ALA A 81 -7.57 9.60 -6.94
N ILE A 82 -8.38 8.55 -6.82
CA ILE A 82 -9.13 7.96 -7.95
C ILE A 82 -10.13 8.98 -8.54
N GLU A 83 -10.87 9.70 -7.69
CA GLU A 83 -11.81 10.75 -8.11
C GLU A 83 -11.10 11.87 -8.90
N ILE A 84 -9.92 12.29 -8.44
CA ILE A 84 -9.11 13.29 -9.15
C ILE A 84 -8.63 12.74 -10.50
N ALA A 85 -8.18 11.48 -10.53
CA ALA A 85 -7.67 10.86 -11.75
C ALA A 85 -8.73 10.63 -12.84
N GLN A 86 -10.03 10.69 -12.48
CA GLN A 86 -11.14 10.56 -13.42
C GLN A 86 -11.58 11.87 -14.08
N GLN A 87 -10.96 13.01 -13.72
CA GLN A 87 -11.29 14.29 -14.33
C GLN A 87 -10.69 14.41 -15.73
N ASP A 88 -11.45 14.89 -16.70
CA ASP A 88 -11.08 14.91 -18.12
C ASP A 88 -9.84 15.76 -18.44
N ASP A 89 -9.60 16.84 -17.66
CA ASP A 89 -8.49 17.76 -17.86
C ASP A 89 -7.25 17.43 -17.01
N VAL A 90 -7.25 16.28 -16.32
CA VAL A 90 -6.19 15.87 -15.43
C VAL A 90 -5.32 14.76 -16.04
N VAL A 91 -4.02 14.97 -16.01
CA VAL A 91 -3.00 13.92 -16.18
C VAL A 91 -2.56 13.47 -14.81
N PHE A 92 -2.97 12.28 -14.42
CA PHE A 92 -2.67 11.73 -13.09
C PHE A 92 -1.42 10.88 -13.12
N CYS A 93 -0.37 11.35 -12.46
CA CYS A 93 0.93 10.69 -12.40
C CYS A 93 1.13 9.99 -11.05
N CYS A 94 1.63 8.77 -11.07
CA CYS A 94 1.96 8.02 -9.85
C CYS A 94 3.09 7.00 -10.12
N SER A 95 3.65 6.44 -9.05
CA SER A 95 4.56 5.29 -9.16
C SER A 95 3.79 4.00 -9.47
N GLY A 96 4.46 3.04 -10.11
CA GLY A 96 3.82 1.84 -10.65
C GLY A 96 3.12 0.95 -9.61
N GLU A 97 3.64 0.92 -8.38
CA GLU A 97 3.05 0.17 -7.26
C GLU A 97 1.66 0.68 -6.86
N LEU A 98 1.36 1.97 -7.13
CA LEU A 98 0.08 2.57 -6.78
C LEU A 98 -1.03 2.27 -7.78
N LEU A 99 -0.72 1.80 -8.98
CA LEU A 99 -1.74 1.50 -10.00
C LEU A 99 -2.79 0.49 -9.53
N ARG A 100 -2.36 -0.50 -8.75
CA ARG A 100 -3.23 -1.57 -8.24
C ARG A 100 -3.68 -1.35 -6.80
N LEU A 101 -3.46 -0.15 -6.28
CA LEU A 101 -3.96 0.22 -4.96
C LEU A 101 -5.47 0.42 -5.04
N LYS A 102 -6.19 -0.54 -4.48
CA LYS A 102 -7.64 -0.59 -4.58
C LYS A 102 -8.29 0.45 -3.67
N GLY A 103 -9.13 1.28 -4.25
CA GLY A 103 -10.09 2.12 -3.55
C GLY A 103 -11.32 1.31 -3.11
N SER A 104 -12.37 2.01 -2.70
CA SER A 104 -13.64 1.38 -2.28
C SER A 104 -14.32 0.60 -3.41
N ARG A 105 -14.11 0.98 -4.67
CA ARG A 105 -14.80 0.39 -5.83
C ARG A 105 -13.84 -0.10 -6.90
N VAL A 106 -12.88 0.72 -7.29
CA VAL A 106 -11.95 0.51 -8.42
C VAL A 106 -10.52 0.83 -8.00
N ASP A 107 -9.55 0.50 -8.84
CA ASP A 107 -8.17 0.96 -8.72
C ASP A 107 -7.77 1.89 -9.89
N LEU A 108 -6.57 2.46 -9.82
CA LEU A 108 -6.07 3.37 -10.87
C LEU A 108 -5.83 2.66 -12.22
N LEU A 109 -5.57 1.35 -12.21
CA LEU A 109 -5.38 0.59 -13.44
C LEU A 109 -6.72 0.39 -14.17
N GLU A 110 -7.79 0.13 -13.43
CA GLU A 110 -9.15 -0.02 -13.97
C GLU A 110 -9.64 1.29 -14.60
N ILE A 111 -9.46 2.44 -13.93
CA ILE A 111 -9.87 3.74 -14.51
C ILE A 111 -8.99 4.14 -15.70
N LYS A 112 -7.70 3.79 -15.70
CA LYS A 112 -6.82 3.96 -16.86
C LYS A 112 -7.34 3.15 -18.05
N ALA A 113 -7.75 1.91 -17.84
CA ALA A 113 -8.36 1.08 -18.88
C ALA A 113 -9.69 1.67 -19.38
N GLY A 114 -10.40 2.42 -18.52
CA GLY A 114 -11.61 3.16 -18.85
C GLY A 114 -11.39 4.49 -19.58
N GLY A 115 -10.13 4.88 -19.84
CA GLY A 115 -9.79 6.07 -20.64
C GLY A 115 -9.20 7.24 -19.84
N ALA A 116 -9.09 7.16 -18.52
CA ALA A 116 -8.43 8.20 -17.71
C ALA A 116 -6.93 8.31 -18.04
N ASP A 117 -6.40 9.54 -18.10
CA ASP A 117 -4.98 9.78 -18.39
C ASP A 117 -4.12 9.52 -17.14
N VAL A 118 -3.91 8.26 -16.81
CA VAL A 118 -3.05 7.83 -15.71
C VAL A 118 -1.69 7.40 -16.26
N ARG A 119 -0.63 8.06 -15.80
CA ARG A 119 0.75 7.82 -16.24
C ARG A 119 1.64 7.35 -15.10
N VAL A 120 2.44 6.32 -15.38
CA VAL A 120 3.47 5.87 -14.44
C VAL A 120 4.72 6.68 -14.65
N VAL A 121 5.20 7.29 -13.58
CA VAL A 121 6.46 8.05 -13.58
C VAL A 121 7.32 7.64 -12.38
N PRO A 122 8.65 7.58 -12.55
CA PRO A 122 9.54 7.16 -11.47
C PRO A 122 9.67 8.21 -10.35
N SER A 123 9.49 9.50 -10.67
CA SER A 123 9.64 10.57 -9.70
C SER A 123 8.72 11.77 -9.96
N PRO A 124 8.51 12.67 -8.98
CA PRO A 124 7.77 13.90 -9.19
C PRO A 124 8.46 14.87 -10.17
N LEU A 125 9.78 14.77 -10.33
CA LEU A 125 10.51 15.57 -11.32
C LEU A 125 10.18 15.13 -12.75
N ASP A 126 9.95 13.83 -12.99
CA ASP A 126 9.50 13.33 -14.28
C ASP A 126 8.08 13.82 -14.59
N CYS A 127 7.20 13.86 -13.58
CA CYS A 127 5.88 14.46 -13.71
C CYS A 127 5.99 15.95 -14.12
N LEU A 128 6.87 16.69 -13.48
CA LEU A 128 7.13 18.10 -13.80
C LEU A 128 7.67 18.27 -15.24
N ALA A 129 8.56 17.38 -15.67
CA ALA A 129 9.08 17.39 -17.04
C ALA A 129 7.99 17.13 -18.09
N LEU A 130 7.01 16.28 -17.78
CA LEU A 130 5.83 16.07 -18.61
C LEU A 130 4.92 17.31 -18.63
N ALA A 131 4.66 17.90 -17.45
CA ALA A 131 3.83 19.11 -17.34
C ALA A 131 4.36 20.28 -18.17
N ARG A 132 5.68 20.44 -18.24
CA ARG A 132 6.32 21.48 -19.10
C ARG A 132 6.13 21.23 -20.59
N LYS A 133 5.89 19.99 -21.02
CA LYS A 133 5.63 19.62 -22.44
C LYS A 133 4.15 19.74 -22.82
N GLU A 134 3.27 19.68 -21.85
CA GLU A 134 1.81 19.71 -22.06
C GLU A 134 1.20 20.80 -21.14
N PRO A 135 1.50 22.10 -21.35
CA PRO A 135 1.14 23.19 -20.43
C PRO A 135 -0.39 23.44 -20.32
N ASP A 136 -1.15 22.96 -21.27
CA ASP A 136 -2.62 23.11 -21.30
C ASP A 136 -3.35 22.09 -20.41
N LYS A 137 -2.63 21.12 -19.86
CA LYS A 137 -3.19 20.07 -18.98
C LYS A 137 -2.84 20.30 -17.52
N LYS A 138 -3.70 19.82 -16.64
CA LYS A 138 -3.45 19.80 -15.19
C LYS A 138 -2.72 18.52 -14.79
N PHE A 139 -1.50 18.63 -14.32
CA PHE A 139 -0.73 17.49 -13.84
C PHE A 139 -0.88 17.34 -12.34
N VAL A 140 -1.22 16.14 -11.89
CA VAL A 140 -1.32 15.76 -10.48
C VAL A 140 -0.36 14.61 -10.24
N PHE A 141 0.58 14.76 -9.31
CA PHE A 141 1.46 13.69 -8.87
C PHE A 141 0.99 13.13 -7.54
N PHE A 142 0.58 11.87 -7.55
CA PHE A 142 0.16 11.15 -6.34
C PHE A 142 1.31 10.31 -5.80
N THR A 143 1.67 10.58 -4.56
CA THR A 143 2.76 9.87 -3.88
C THR A 143 2.34 9.38 -2.51
N ILE A 144 2.77 8.16 -2.19
CA ILE A 144 2.70 7.57 -0.86
C ILE A 144 4.12 7.13 -0.50
N GLY A 145 4.57 7.43 0.69
CA GLY A 145 5.91 7.06 1.14
C GLY A 145 6.25 7.58 2.52
N PHE A 146 7.45 7.25 2.93
CA PHE A 146 8.07 7.75 4.16
C PHE A 146 8.76 9.11 3.91
N GLU A 147 9.31 9.68 4.97
CA GLU A 147 10.04 10.95 4.98
C GLU A 147 11.15 11.01 3.92
N THR A 148 11.72 9.88 3.55
CA THR A 148 12.75 9.78 2.49
C THR A 148 12.28 10.27 1.12
N LYS A 149 10.95 10.31 0.88
CA LYS A 149 10.38 10.90 -0.34
C LYS A 149 10.11 12.41 -0.23
N ALA A 150 10.14 12.99 0.97
CA ALA A 150 9.75 14.37 1.21
C ALA A 150 10.67 15.36 0.52
N GLU A 151 11.97 15.13 0.54
CA GLU A 151 12.98 16.00 -0.10
C GLU A 151 12.71 16.16 -1.60
N LEU A 152 12.54 15.05 -2.31
CA LEU A 152 12.30 15.06 -3.75
C LEU A 152 10.95 15.70 -4.11
N ASN A 153 9.92 15.50 -3.28
CA ASN A 153 8.63 16.15 -3.44
C ASN A 153 8.73 17.67 -3.24
N ALA A 154 9.45 18.11 -2.20
CA ALA A 154 9.68 19.53 -1.94
C ALA A 154 10.46 20.20 -3.08
N LEU A 155 11.51 19.53 -3.58
CA LEU A 155 12.29 20.00 -4.72
C LEU A 155 11.41 20.16 -5.97
N SER A 156 10.53 19.22 -6.25
CA SER A 156 9.64 19.29 -7.41
C SER A 156 8.67 20.48 -7.33
N VAL A 157 8.10 20.73 -6.14
CA VAL A 157 7.23 21.91 -5.90
C VAL A 157 8.00 23.21 -6.07
N TRP A 158 9.25 23.25 -5.57
CA TRP A 158 10.10 24.44 -5.74
C TRP A 158 10.45 24.72 -7.21
N GLN A 159 10.72 23.67 -8.00
CA GLN A 159 11.02 23.79 -9.43
C GLN A 159 9.78 24.03 -10.31
N ALA A 160 8.58 23.81 -9.80
CA ALA A 160 7.32 24.05 -10.51
C ALA A 160 6.90 25.55 -10.50
N ARG A 161 7.56 26.37 -9.70
CA ARG A 161 7.36 27.82 -9.65
C ARG A 161 8.08 28.48 -10.80
#